data_c8ca2f011e30d339dc4b37d7dc8138a0
#
_entry.id   c8ca2f011e30d339dc4b37d7dc8138a0
#
_cell.length_a   1.000
_cell.length_b   1.000
_cell.length_c   1.000
_cell.angle_alpha   90.00
_cell.angle_beta   90.00
_cell.angle_gamma   90.00
#
_symmetry.space_group_name_H-M   'P 1'
#
loop_
_entity.id
_entity.type
_entity.pdbx_description
1 polymer ?
#
loop_
_entity_poly.entity_id
_entity_poly.type
_entity_poly.pdbx_seq_one_letter_code
_entity_poly.pdbx_strand_id
1 'polypeptide(L)'
;MKKKLLLILLCLPMIGFGQDSAESFDDEFFMVVENMPEFPGGDLGLMKYIKKNIKYPKIAKDNNITGKVYVSFIVDKSGSATNVKIVRGVDDNLDAEAIRVIKSLPKYKPGKQRGKAVRVMLTVPVNFTLN
;
A
#
# COMPACT_ATOMS: atom_id res chain seq x y z
N MET A 1 17.65 8.44 -49.83
CA MET A 1 17.46 8.24 -49.64
C MET A 1 17.35 8.19 -49.19
N LYS A 2 17.52 7.98 -48.95
CA LYS A 2 17.17 7.73 -48.54
C LYS A 2 16.98 7.86 -47.56
N LYS A 3 17.06 7.81 -47.34
CA LYS A 3 16.80 7.75 -46.61
C LYS A 3 16.46 7.95 -45.58
N LYS A 4 16.40 7.81 -45.61
CA LYS A 4 15.91 7.83 -44.86
C LYS A 4 15.57 7.81 -43.82
N LEU A 5 15.79 7.59 -44.05
CA LEU A 5 15.33 7.41 -43.28
C LEU A 5 15.14 7.46 -42.24
N LEU A 6 15.45 7.37 -42.32
CA LEU A 6 15.14 7.27 -41.49
C LEU A 6 14.86 7.51 -40.50
N LEU A 7 14.99 7.40 -40.73
CA LEU A 7 14.56 7.48 -39.92
C LEU A 7 14.13 7.57 -38.99
N ILE A 8 14.27 7.44 -39.19
CA ILE A 8 13.65 7.41 -38.46
C ILE A 8 13.41 7.34 -37.48
N LEU A 9 13.72 7.00 -37.57
CA LEU A 9 13.38 6.82 -36.74
C LEU A 9 13.23 6.98 -35.83
N LEU A 10 13.44 6.93 -35.90
CA LEU A 10 13.19 6.97 -35.04
C LEU A 10 12.84 7.23 -34.24
N CYS A 11 12.83 7.15 -34.33
CA CYS A 11 12.23 7.28 -33.60
C CYS A 11 11.79 7.28 -32.83
N LEU A 12 11.92 6.88 -32.72
CA LEU A 12 11.30 6.74 -32.03
C LEU A 12 11.09 6.72 -31.11
N PRO A 13 11.42 6.60 -30.98
CA PRO A 13 10.93 6.47 -29.99
C PRO A 13 10.82 6.68 -29.13
N MET A 14 10.88 6.50 -29.07
CA MET A 14 10.53 6.53 -28.43
C MET A 14 10.18 6.80 -27.75
N ILE A 15 10.10 6.54 -27.67
CA ILE A 15 9.39 6.79 -27.23
C ILE A 15 9.12 6.69 -26.49
N GLY A 16 9.34 6.38 -26.51
CA GLY A 16 8.85 6.10 -25.88
C GLY A 16 8.90 6.23 -24.99
N PHE A 17 9.11 5.98 -24.78
CA PHE A 17 8.83 6.10 -23.92
C PHE A 17 8.40 6.75 -23.35
N GLY A 18 8.62 6.58 -23.55
CA GLY A 18 7.94 7.43 -22.74
C GLY A 18 6.47 7.43 -22.72
N GLN A 19 5.79 7.04 -23.55
CA GLN A 19 4.44 7.12 -23.51
C GLN A 19 3.75 6.38 -22.57
N ASP A 20 4.28 5.46 -22.22
CA ASP A 20 3.81 4.75 -21.11
C ASP A 20 3.49 5.60 -19.95
N SER A 21 4.08 6.77 -19.88
CA SER A 21 3.91 7.64 -18.74
C SER A 21 2.46 7.99 -18.47
N ALA A 22 1.65 8.10 -19.50
CA ALA A 22 0.26 8.43 -19.26
C ALA A 22 -0.46 7.35 -18.51
N GLU A 23 -0.11 6.12 -18.76
CA GLU A 23 -0.75 5.02 -18.07
C GLU A 23 -0.27 4.92 -16.63
N SER A 24 0.99 5.22 -16.41
CA SER A 24 1.54 5.07 -15.10
C SER A 24 1.03 6.10 -14.11
N PHE A 25 0.45 7.20 -14.58
CA PHE A 25 -0.08 8.18 -13.65
C PHE A 25 -1.12 7.62 -12.72
N ASP A 26 -1.96 6.72 -13.21
CA ASP A 26 -3.01 6.16 -12.38
C ASP A 26 -2.45 5.23 -11.32
N ASP A 27 -1.26 4.68 -11.58
CA ASP A 27 -0.64 3.75 -10.66
C ASP A 27 0.41 4.41 -9.79
N GLU A 28 0.67 5.69 -10.02
CA GLU A 28 1.69 6.40 -9.26
C GLU A 28 1.31 6.55 -7.81
N PHE A 29 2.30 6.41 -6.96
CA PHE A 29 2.13 6.68 -5.55
C PHE A 29 3.43 7.24 -4.99
N PHE A 30 3.34 7.88 -3.83
CA PHE A 30 4.49 8.46 -3.16
C PHE A 30 4.85 7.62 -1.95
N MET A 31 6.13 7.62 -1.58
CA MET A 31 6.56 6.97 -0.35
C MET A 31 6.65 7.99 0.78
N VAL A 32 7.01 9.22 0.46
CA VAL A 32 7.13 10.30 1.43
C VAL A 32 6.58 11.57 0.81
N VAL A 33 5.73 12.26 1.52
CA VAL A 33 5.15 13.52 1.06
C VAL A 33 5.20 14.53 2.19
N GLU A 34 4.87 15.79 1.86
CA GLU A 34 4.91 16.87 2.84
C GLU A 34 3.98 16.61 4.03
N ASN A 35 2.78 16.15 3.74
CA ASN A 35 1.85 15.78 4.79
C ASN A 35 1.49 14.33 4.60
N MET A 36 2.03 13.48 5.46
CA MET A 36 1.76 12.05 5.39
C MET A 36 0.32 11.75 5.77
N PRO A 37 -0.25 10.64 5.24
CA PRO A 37 -1.61 10.25 5.66
C PRO A 37 -1.68 10.05 7.16
N GLU A 38 -2.82 10.41 7.74
CA GLU A 38 -3.04 10.27 9.18
C GLU A 38 -4.25 9.42 9.47
N PHE A 39 -4.07 8.42 10.32
CA PHE A 39 -5.19 7.61 10.80
C PHE A 39 -5.89 8.38 11.93
N PRO A 40 -7.21 8.25 12.08
CA PRO A 40 -7.90 8.88 13.21
C PRO A 40 -7.27 8.44 14.53
N GLY A 41 -6.80 9.40 15.31
CA GLY A 41 -6.08 9.11 16.54
C GLY A 41 -4.61 8.83 16.36
N GLY A 42 -4.08 8.98 15.13
CA GLY A 42 -2.66 8.77 14.85
C GLY A 42 -2.24 7.32 14.91
N ASP A 43 -0.94 7.09 15.09
CA ASP A 43 -0.43 5.72 15.12
C ASP A 43 -1.01 4.91 16.27
N LEU A 44 -1.24 5.54 17.42
CA LEU A 44 -1.85 4.84 18.54
C LEU A 44 -3.28 4.43 18.21
N GLY A 45 -4.01 5.29 17.51
CA GLY A 45 -5.36 4.97 17.07
C GLY A 45 -5.38 3.78 16.15
N LEU A 46 -4.42 3.73 15.23
CA LEU A 46 -4.30 2.61 14.31
C LEU A 46 -4.02 1.32 15.07
N MET A 47 -3.07 1.35 16.00
CA MET A 47 -2.73 0.16 16.78
C MET A 47 -3.90 -0.32 17.60
N LYS A 48 -4.66 0.61 18.21
CA LYS A 48 -5.85 0.24 18.97
C LYS A 48 -6.91 -0.37 18.08
N TYR A 49 -7.10 0.18 16.89
CA TYR A 49 -8.09 -0.35 15.96
C TYR A 49 -7.74 -1.78 15.57
N ILE A 50 -6.49 -2.00 15.19
CA ILE A 50 -6.05 -3.34 14.78
C ILE A 50 -6.23 -4.31 15.93
N LYS A 51 -5.77 -3.95 17.13
CA LYS A 51 -5.87 -4.83 18.29
C LYS A 51 -7.31 -5.19 18.60
N LYS A 52 -8.21 -4.24 18.47
CA LYS A 52 -9.62 -4.45 18.76
C LYS A 52 -10.32 -5.33 17.73
N ASN A 53 -9.92 -5.21 16.48
CA ASN A 53 -10.64 -5.85 15.37
C ASN A 53 -9.99 -7.11 14.83
N ILE A 54 -8.76 -7.39 15.22
CA ILE A 54 -8.06 -8.57 14.74
C ILE A 54 -8.64 -9.80 15.40
N LYS A 55 -8.78 -10.86 14.60
CA LYS A 55 -9.27 -12.14 15.11
C LYS A 55 -8.19 -13.18 14.90
N TYR A 56 -7.74 -13.77 15.99
CA TYR A 56 -6.65 -14.74 15.90
C TYR A 56 -7.19 -16.00 15.22
N PRO A 57 -6.62 -16.42 14.09
CA PRO A 57 -7.09 -17.63 13.41
C PRO A 57 -6.92 -18.85 14.33
N LYS A 58 -7.97 -19.66 14.41
CA LYS A 58 -7.97 -20.79 15.34
C LYS A 58 -6.82 -21.75 15.08
N ILE A 59 -6.55 -22.05 13.81
CA ILE A 59 -5.47 -22.96 13.47
C ILE A 59 -4.13 -22.45 13.95
N ALA A 60 -3.87 -21.17 13.75
CA ALA A 60 -2.63 -20.55 14.21
C ALA A 60 -2.55 -20.54 15.73
N LYS A 61 -3.66 -20.24 16.38
CA LYS A 61 -3.71 -20.22 17.84
C LYS A 61 -3.43 -21.61 18.41
N ASP A 62 -4.05 -22.62 17.84
CA ASP A 62 -3.89 -24.00 18.30
C ASP A 62 -2.45 -24.50 18.13
N ASN A 63 -1.74 -23.95 17.16
CA ASN A 63 -0.36 -24.34 16.89
C ASN A 63 0.66 -23.34 17.43
N ASN A 64 0.21 -22.40 18.25
CA ASN A 64 1.06 -21.39 18.87
C ASN A 64 1.88 -20.60 17.88
N ILE A 65 1.30 -20.27 16.73
CA ILE A 65 1.99 -19.49 15.72
C ILE A 65 1.79 -18.01 16.03
N THR A 66 2.90 -17.28 16.20
CA THR A 66 2.89 -15.85 16.52
C THR A 66 3.85 -15.13 15.60
N GLY A 67 3.77 -13.81 15.60
CA GLY A 67 4.71 -13.00 14.84
C GLY A 67 4.08 -11.72 14.34
N LYS A 68 4.89 -10.94 13.62
CA LYS A 68 4.45 -9.71 13.02
C LYS A 68 4.34 -9.89 11.52
N VAL A 69 3.18 -9.55 10.97
CA VAL A 69 2.96 -9.55 9.52
C VAL A 69 3.06 -8.11 9.07
N TYR A 70 3.93 -7.85 8.10
CA TYR A 70 4.07 -6.49 7.56
C TYR A 70 3.23 -6.38 6.31
N VAL A 71 2.32 -5.42 6.31
CA VAL A 71 1.35 -5.22 5.24
C VAL A 71 1.56 -3.85 4.63
N SER A 72 1.65 -3.80 3.31
CA SER A 72 1.70 -2.51 2.62
C SER A 72 0.34 -2.25 1.97
N PHE A 73 0.01 -0.98 1.88
CA PHE A 73 -1.20 -0.55 1.19
C PHE A 73 -1.02 0.88 0.77
N ILE A 74 -1.87 1.31 -0.15
CA ILE A 74 -1.84 2.67 -0.64
C ILE A 74 -3.05 3.39 -0.08
N VAL A 75 -2.81 4.52 0.60
CA VAL A 75 -3.88 5.41 1.01
C VAL A 75 -4.15 6.29 -0.20
N ASP A 76 -5.31 6.13 -0.81
CA ASP A 76 -5.63 6.88 -2.02
C ASP A 76 -6.07 8.31 -1.67
N LYS A 77 -6.42 9.06 -2.70
CA LYS A 77 -6.76 10.47 -2.53
C LYS A 77 -8.01 10.67 -1.69
N SER A 78 -8.83 9.66 -1.54
CA SER A 78 -10.03 9.72 -0.70
C SER A 78 -9.76 9.24 0.72
N GLY A 79 -8.56 8.73 0.99
CA GLY A 79 -8.21 8.21 2.31
C GLY A 79 -8.44 6.72 2.48
N SER A 80 -8.86 6.03 1.43
CA SER A 80 -9.13 4.59 1.52
C SER A 80 -7.84 3.79 1.38
N ALA A 81 -7.74 2.70 2.15
CA ALA A 81 -6.62 1.77 2.03
C ALA A 81 -6.88 0.86 0.83
N THR A 82 -5.99 0.88 -0.14
CA THR A 82 -6.11 0.11 -1.37
C THR A 82 -4.84 -0.66 -1.65
N ASN A 83 -4.89 -1.56 -2.61
CA ASN A 83 -3.70 -2.33 -3.01
C ASN A 83 -3.00 -2.99 -1.82
N VAL A 84 -3.79 -3.65 -0.98
CA VAL A 84 -3.29 -4.27 0.24
C VAL A 84 -2.52 -5.53 -0.11
N LYS A 85 -1.28 -5.64 0.37
CA LYS A 85 -0.49 -6.84 0.13
C LYS A 85 0.51 -7.09 1.25
N ILE A 86 0.95 -8.34 1.33
CA ILE A 86 1.91 -8.75 2.33
C ILE A 86 3.32 -8.38 1.86
N VAL A 87 4.07 -7.69 2.71
CA VAL A 87 5.48 -7.42 2.47
C VAL A 87 6.31 -8.52 3.12
N ARG A 88 5.94 -8.89 4.33
CA ARG A 88 6.66 -9.92 5.07
C ARG A 88 5.64 -10.72 5.87
N GLY A 89 5.46 -11.97 5.50
CA GLY A 89 4.48 -12.84 6.14
C GLY A 89 5.09 -13.73 7.19
N VAL A 90 4.22 -14.40 7.92
CA VAL A 90 4.61 -15.35 8.95
C VAL A 90 4.01 -16.72 8.63
N ASP A 91 2.72 -16.72 8.33
CA ASP A 91 1.93 -17.94 8.17
C ASP A 91 0.70 -17.57 7.36
N ASP A 92 0.25 -18.48 6.50
CA ASP A 92 -0.86 -18.18 5.60
C ASP A 92 -2.10 -17.69 6.33
N ASN A 93 -2.42 -18.27 7.47
CA ASN A 93 -3.61 -17.89 8.21
C ASN A 93 -3.47 -16.53 8.87
N LEU A 94 -2.29 -16.26 9.45
CA LEU A 94 -2.03 -14.94 10.02
C LEU A 94 -1.99 -13.88 8.94
N ASP A 95 -1.36 -14.20 7.80
CA ASP A 95 -1.26 -13.25 6.69
C ASP A 95 -2.64 -12.87 6.16
N ALA A 96 -3.52 -13.87 5.99
CA ALA A 96 -4.87 -13.60 5.51
C ALA A 96 -5.66 -12.71 6.48
N GLU A 97 -5.51 -12.96 7.78
CA GLU A 97 -6.19 -12.13 8.76
C GLU A 97 -5.63 -10.71 8.78
N ALA A 98 -4.32 -10.57 8.63
CA ALA A 98 -3.70 -9.25 8.55
C ALA A 98 -4.27 -8.46 7.37
N ILE A 99 -4.40 -9.11 6.21
CA ILE A 99 -5.01 -8.44 5.05
C ILE A 99 -6.44 -8.06 5.34
N ARG A 100 -7.22 -8.95 5.96
CA ARG A 100 -8.62 -8.68 6.26
C ARG A 100 -8.76 -7.45 7.15
N VAL A 101 -7.98 -7.36 8.22
CA VAL A 101 -8.12 -6.25 9.15
C VAL A 101 -7.70 -4.93 8.52
N ILE A 102 -6.65 -4.95 7.68
CA ILE A 102 -6.22 -3.74 7.00
C ILE A 102 -7.28 -3.27 5.99
N LYS A 103 -7.92 -4.21 5.30
CA LYS A 103 -8.99 -3.84 4.37
C LYS A 103 -10.21 -3.25 5.09
N SER A 104 -10.35 -3.49 6.38
CA SER A 104 -11.47 -2.98 7.15
C SER A 104 -11.23 -1.62 7.77
N LEU A 105 -10.03 -1.05 7.57
CA LEU A 105 -9.67 0.22 8.21
C LEU A 105 -10.62 1.34 7.80
N PRO A 106 -11.00 2.20 8.76
CA PRO A 106 -11.70 3.43 8.39
C PRO A 106 -10.78 4.32 7.60
N LYS A 107 -11.34 5.37 7.03
CA LYS A 107 -10.57 6.23 6.15
C LYS A 107 -9.50 7.02 6.89
N TYR A 108 -8.35 7.14 6.24
CA TYR A 108 -7.27 8.02 6.64
C TYR A 108 -7.59 9.43 6.17
N LYS A 109 -6.95 10.39 6.81
CA LYS A 109 -6.80 11.71 6.21
C LYS A 109 -5.73 11.53 5.13
N PRO A 110 -6.03 11.81 3.86
CA PRO A 110 -5.08 11.49 2.79
C PRO A 110 -3.81 12.31 2.89
N GLY A 111 -2.73 11.76 2.34
CA GLY A 111 -1.48 12.50 2.25
C GLY A 111 -1.61 13.64 1.27
N LYS A 112 -0.78 14.67 1.45
CA LYS A 112 -0.80 15.83 0.57
C LYS A 112 0.59 16.24 0.15
N GLN A 113 0.69 16.67 -1.09
CA GLN A 113 1.90 17.21 -1.65
C GLN A 113 1.51 18.51 -2.34
N ARG A 114 2.13 19.60 -1.96
CA ARG A 114 1.81 20.93 -2.49
C ARG A 114 0.32 21.24 -2.40
N GLY A 115 -0.28 20.88 -1.26
CA GLY A 115 -1.68 21.18 -1.01
C GLY A 115 -2.68 20.27 -1.69
N LYS A 116 -2.20 19.29 -2.45
CA LYS A 116 -3.09 18.37 -3.19
C LYS A 116 -3.03 16.97 -2.62
N ALA A 117 -4.17 16.32 -2.52
CA ALA A 117 -4.23 14.94 -2.07
C ALA A 117 -3.51 14.04 -3.08
N VAL A 118 -2.68 13.14 -2.57
CA VAL A 118 -1.92 12.21 -3.40
C VAL A 118 -2.01 10.81 -2.81
N ARG A 119 -1.68 9.83 -3.63
CA ARG A 119 -1.63 8.44 -3.20
C ARG A 119 -0.30 8.18 -2.49
N VAL A 120 -0.36 7.58 -1.32
CA VAL A 120 0.86 7.33 -0.53
C VAL A 120 0.87 5.88 -0.07
N MET A 121 2.00 5.21 -0.27
CA MET A 121 2.14 3.83 0.21
C MET A 121 2.63 3.82 1.64
N LEU A 122 1.94 3.06 2.47
CA LEU A 122 2.32 2.85 3.86
C LEU A 122 2.58 1.38 4.10
N THR A 123 3.41 1.09 5.09
CA THR A 123 3.64 -0.27 5.53
C THR A 123 3.44 -0.30 7.04
N VAL A 124 2.60 -1.21 7.50
CA VAL A 124 2.31 -1.30 8.93
C VAL A 124 2.49 -2.73 9.42
N PRO A 125 2.92 -2.90 10.67
CA PRO A 125 3.01 -4.23 11.26
C PRO A 125 1.68 -4.61 11.89
N VAL A 126 1.27 -5.86 11.69
CA VAL A 126 0.13 -6.42 12.39
C VAL A 126 0.68 -7.49 13.30
N ASN A 127 0.57 -7.27 14.60
CA ASN A 127 1.22 -8.10 15.59
C ASN A 127 0.27 -9.17 16.12
N PHE A 128 0.71 -10.43 16.01
CA PHE A 128 -0.05 -11.58 16.52
C PHE A 128 0.69 -12.15 17.72
N THR A 129 0.12 -11.96 18.90
CA THR A 129 0.70 -12.49 20.12
C THR A 129 -0.36 -13.30 20.86
N LEU A 130 0.11 -14.31 21.59
CA LEU A 130 -0.76 -15.14 22.45
C LEU A 130 -0.35 -14.91 23.89
N ASN A 131 -1.35 -14.74 24.75
CA ASN A 131 -1.08 -14.56 26.18
C ASN A 131 -1.63 -15.71 26.97
#